data_a04744bfeae724b0bbd4f72b9f5f7055
#
_entry.id   a04744bfeae724b0bbd4f72b9f5f7055
#
_cell.length_a   1.000
_cell.length_b   1.000
_cell.length_c   1.000
_cell.angle_alpha   90.00
_cell.angle_beta   90.00
_cell.angle_gamma   90.00
#
_symmetry.space_group_name_H-M   'P 1'
#
loop_
_entity.id
_entity.type
_entity.pdbx_description
1 polymer ?
#
loop_
_entity_poly.entity_id
_entity_poly.type
_entity_poly.pdbx_seq_one_letter_code
_entity_poly.pdbx_strand_id
1 'polypeptide(L)'
;MRIIIAGAGAVGRHLAKLLSREDMDISLIDDRQDRLGDLDANYDLLTKVGSPMSIHDLKSIGVKDVDLFIAVTPSESDNITACLLANQLGAKKTLARIDNYEYLIPENKRIFEQMGLNHLIYPELLAAQEITASLKTNWMRYHLTLCNGALELCVAKVREGAEVIGKQFMSGFFNHGLYRVVAIKRGQETIIPTGSDEIQVDDMVYAVCTRENMKVLREQLGKQKKEIRNIIFFGGSKIAQKTVQNLSDDLSIKILEADREHCYHLSEKISNALIINADGSDMAVLKDEGIEDADAFVAVTDSSEANIFACMAAKRFGVKKTIAEIENIDYIPMAEGLDIGTVLNKKTIAASYIYQMLLDASVLNVRNLTSADAEIVEFMAEEGSRITKGKIRDTRLPADANIGAIVRAGEGILVNGDTQILPNDQVVVFCKSQVIRQLEKFFK
;
A
#
# COMPACT_ATOMS: atom_id res chain seq x y z
N MET A 1 0.09 -13.24 -20.40
CA MET A 1 -0.27 -13.96 -19.17
C MET A 1 -1.78 -13.95 -19.05
N ARG A 2 -2.41 -15.12 -18.76
CA ARG A 2 -3.87 -15.24 -18.59
C ARG A 2 -4.23 -15.32 -17.12
N ILE A 3 -5.15 -14.44 -16.68
CA ILE A 3 -5.57 -14.33 -15.29
C ILE A 3 -7.10 -14.40 -15.20
N ILE A 4 -7.60 -15.20 -14.26
CA ILE A 4 -9.02 -15.20 -13.90
C ILE A 4 -9.16 -14.66 -12.48
N ILE A 5 -10.03 -13.68 -12.31
CA ILE A 5 -10.39 -13.09 -11.01
C ILE A 5 -11.82 -13.55 -10.68
N ALA A 6 -11.98 -14.24 -9.57
CA ALA A 6 -13.27 -14.66 -9.03
C ALA A 6 -13.68 -13.68 -7.90
N GLY A 7 -14.78 -12.98 -8.14
CA GLY A 7 -15.32 -11.92 -7.27
C GLY A 7 -15.09 -10.51 -7.82
N ALA A 8 -16.17 -9.87 -8.29
CA ALA A 8 -16.20 -8.47 -8.75
C ALA A 8 -16.54 -7.49 -7.63
N GLY A 9 -16.20 -7.81 -6.39
CA GLY A 9 -16.23 -6.90 -5.26
C GLY A 9 -15.15 -5.82 -5.38
N ALA A 10 -15.01 -4.96 -4.36
CA ALA A 10 -14.06 -3.83 -4.43
C ALA A 10 -12.60 -4.26 -4.67
N VAL A 11 -12.13 -5.38 -4.07
CA VAL A 11 -10.77 -5.91 -4.29
C VAL A 11 -10.61 -6.37 -5.74
N GLY A 12 -11.54 -7.21 -6.23
CA GLY A 12 -11.45 -7.77 -7.59
C GLY A 12 -11.57 -6.71 -8.67
N ARG A 13 -12.48 -5.73 -8.51
CA ARG A 13 -12.62 -4.58 -9.44
C ARG A 13 -11.36 -3.72 -9.46
N HIS A 14 -10.79 -3.41 -8.29
CA HIS A 14 -9.58 -2.61 -8.21
C HIS A 14 -8.38 -3.35 -8.83
N LEU A 15 -8.25 -4.64 -8.54
CA LEU A 15 -7.21 -5.49 -9.13
C LEU A 15 -7.38 -5.60 -10.66
N ALA A 16 -8.60 -5.83 -11.16
CA ALA A 16 -8.89 -5.88 -12.58
C ALA A 16 -8.51 -4.55 -13.27
N LYS A 17 -8.81 -3.41 -12.64
CA LYS A 17 -8.42 -2.08 -13.12
C LYS A 17 -6.90 -1.89 -13.15
N LEU A 18 -6.17 -2.38 -12.16
CA LEU A 18 -4.70 -2.31 -12.16
C LEU A 18 -4.11 -3.15 -13.28
N LEU A 19 -4.58 -4.41 -13.39
CA LEU A 19 -4.06 -5.38 -14.36
C LEU A 19 -4.46 -5.05 -15.82
N SER A 20 -5.62 -4.40 -16.05
CA SER A 20 -6.04 -4.00 -17.41
C SER A 20 -5.11 -2.98 -18.08
N ARG A 21 -4.22 -2.37 -17.32
CA ARG A 21 -3.17 -1.49 -17.84
C ARG A 21 -1.95 -2.26 -18.34
N GLU A 22 -1.86 -3.53 -18.01
CA GLU A 22 -0.78 -4.43 -18.39
C GLU A 22 -1.17 -5.27 -19.61
N ASP A 23 -0.18 -5.87 -20.29
CA ASP A 23 -0.40 -6.77 -21.42
C ASP A 23 -0.80 -8.18 -20.94
N MET A 24 -2.00 -8.27 -20.33
CA MET A 24 -2.51 -9.48 -19.70
C MET A 24 -3.95 -9.75 -20.16
N ASP A 25 -4.25 -11.02 -20.44
CA ASP A 25 -5.61 -11.48 -20.71
C ASP A 25 -6.36 -11.66 -19.39
N ILE A 26 -7.26 -10.75 -19.07
CA ILE A 26 -7.99 -10.77 -17.81
C ILE A 26 -9.42 -11.21 -18.04
N SER A 27 -9.86 -12.17 -17.23
CA SER A 27 -11.27 -12.56 -17.16
C SER A 27 -11.77 -12.41 -15.73
N LEU A 28 -12.97 -11.87 -15.55
CA LEU A 28 -13.60 -11.65 -14.26
C LEU A 28 -14.91 -12.43 -14.17
N ILE A 29 -15.10 -13.22 -13.11
CA ILE A 29 -16.33 -13.97 -12.84
C ILE A 29 -16.96 -13.54 -11.52
N ASP A 30 -18.25 -13.23 -11.54
CA ASP A 30 -19.07 -12.95 -10.35
C ASP A 30 -20.50 -13.41 -10.61
N ASP A 31 -21.21 -13.86 -9.58
CA ASP A 31 -22.61 -14.29 -9.67
C ASP A 31 -23.59 -13.14 -9.84
N ARG A 32 -23.16 -11.91 -9.59
CA ARG A 32 -23.94 -10.68 -9.65
C ARG A 32 -23.60 -9.86 -10.89
N GLN A 33 -24.55 -9.79 -11.81
CA GLN A 33 -24.41 -9.03 -13.06
C GLN A 33 -24.21 -7.51 -12.83
N ASP A 34 -24.83 -6.95 -11.79
CA ASP A 34 -24.70 -5.53 -11.43
C ASP A 34 -23.26 -5.12 -11.06
N ARG A 35 -22.44 -6.07 -10.64
CA ARG A 35 -21.02 -5.84 -10.35
C ARG A 35 -20.10 -5.86 -11.56
N LEU A 36 -20.53 -6.45 -12.64
CA LEU A 36 -19.74 -6.66 -13.86
C LEU A 36 -20.00 -5.61 -14.94
N GLY A 37 -21.22 -5.04 -15.00
CA GLY A 37 -21.73 -4.28 -16.14
C GLY A 37 -20.96 -3.02 -16.58
N ASP A 38 -20.10 -2.46 -15.71
CA ASP A 38 -19.31 -1.26 -16.05
C ASP A 38 -17.85 -1.62 -16.41
N LEU A 39 -17.44 -2.87 -16.20
CA LEU A 39 -16.03 -3.24 -16.30
C LEU A 39 -15.59 -3.55 -17.72
N ASP A 40 -16.38 -4.34 -18.46
CA ASP A 40 -16.09 -4.67 -19.86
C ASP A 40 -16.29 -3.48 -20.81
N ALA A 41 -17.13 -2.51 -20.43
CA ALA A 41 -17.31 -1.29 -21.22
C ALA A 41 -16.12 -0.31 -21.08
N ASN A 42 -15.38 -0.35 -19.96
CA ASN A 42 -14.36 0.63 -19.63
C ASN A 42 -12.93 0.09 -19.65
N TYR A 43 -12.77 -1.25 -19.61
CA TYR A 43 -11.45 -1.90 -19.52
C TYR A 43 -11.36 -3.06 -20.50
N ASP A 44 -10.17 -3.31 -21.02
CA ASP A 44 -9.89 -4.47 -21.89
C ASP A 44 -9.81 -5.76 -21.06
N LEU A 45 -10.98 -6.31 -20.74
CA LEU A 45 -11.13 -7.55 -19.97
C LEU A 45 -12.45 -8.27 -20.34
N LEU A 46 -12.52 -9.55 -20.06
CA LEU A 46 -13.72 -10.35 -20.26
C LEU A 46 -14.49 -10.50 -18.96
N THR A 47 -15.79 -10.26 -18.99
CA THR A 47 -16.67 -10.51 -17.84
C THR A 47 -17.56 -11.74 -18.08
N LYS A 48 -17.84 -12.46 -17.00
CA LYS A 48 -18.77 -13.58 -16.99
C LYS A 48 -19.64 -13.58 -15.75
N VAL A 49 -20.96 -13.59 -15.97
CA VAL A 49 -21.90 -13.89 -14.89
C VAL A 49 -21.91 -15.38 -14.63
N GLY A 50 -21.57 -15.79 -13.41
CA GLY A 50 -21.52 -17.19 -13.01
C GLY A 50 -20.90 -17.38 -11.63
N SER A 51 -21.01 -18.58 -11.11
CA SER A 51 -20.44 -18.94 -9.82
C SER A 51 -19.00 -19.44 -9.95
N PRO A 52 -18.03 -18.89 -9.21
CA PRO A 52 -16.66 -19.39 -9.20
C PRO A 52 -16.53 -20.79 -8.57
N MET A 53 -17.59 -21.30 -7.93
CA MET A 53 -17.65 -22.66 -7.41
C MET A 53 -18.33 -23.65 -8.39
N SER A 54 -18.81 -23.18 -9.53
CA SER A 54 -19.41 -24.02 -10.58
C SER A 54 -18.35 -24.53 -11.55
N ILE A 55 -18.18 -25.86 -11.61
CA ILE A 55 -17.26 -26.48 -12.58
C ILE A 55 -17.64 -26.11 -14.02
N HIS A 56 -18.94 -26.01 -14.31
CA HIS A 56 -19.43 -25.59 -15.63
C HIS A 56 -18.97 -24.16 -15.95
N ASP A 57 -19.16 -23.25 -15.02
CA ASP A 57 -18.81 -21.84 -15.22
C ASP A 57 -17.31 -21.64 -15.30
N LEU A 58 -16.53 -22.33 -14.47
CA LEU A 58 -15.06 -22.31 -14.52
C LEU A 58 -14.53 -22.84 -15.88
N LYS A 59 -15.09 -23.93 -16.39
CA LYS A 59 -14.73 -24.45 -17.74
C LYS A 59 -15.08 -23.44 -18.82
N SER A 60 -16.24 -22.83 -18.76
CA SER A 60 -16.72 -21.90 -19.79
C SER A 60 -15.97 -20.56 -19.82
N ILE A 61 -15.38 -20.11 -18.69
CA ILE A 61 -14.49 -18.94 -18.67
C ILE A 61 -13.04 -19.28 -19.08
N GLY A 62 -12.77 -20.58 -19.33
CA GLY A 62 -11.47 -21.03 -19.82
C GLY A 62 -10.42 -21.17 -18.73
N VAL A 63 -10.79 -21.74 -17.57
CA VAL A 63 -9.86 -21.94 -16.42
C VAL A 63 -8.69 -22.86 -16.77
N LYS A 64 -8.83 -23.72 -17.77
CA LYS A 64 -7.76 -24.62 -18.22
C LYS A 64 -6.59 -23.81 -18.75
N ASP A 65 -5.39 -24.13 -18.29
CA ASP A 65 -4.12 -23.51 -18.67
C ASP A 65 -4.01 -21.99 -18.31
N VAL A 66 -4.90 -21.49 -17.43
CA VAL A 66 -4.75 -20.13 -16.88
C VAL A 66 -3.50 -20.05 -16.02
N ASP A 67 -2.76 -18.95 -16.13
CA ASP A 67 -1.49 -18.79 -15.40
C ASP A 67 -1.73 -18.55 -13.91
N LEU A 68 -2.77 -17.75 -13.58
CA LEU A 68 -3.19 -17.53 -12.21
C LEU A 68 -4.71 -17.39 -12.08
N PHE A 69 -5.27 -18.11 -11.12
CA PHE A 69 -6.66 -17.97 -10.68
C PHE A 69 -6.69 -17.30 -9.31
N ILE A 70 -7.41 -16.19 -9.19
CA ILE A 70 -7.48 -15.33 -7.99
C ILE A 70 -8.91 -15.35 -7.46
N ALA A 71 -9.13 -15.81 -6.23
CA ALA A 71 -10.44 -15.78 -5.58
C ALA A 71 -10.45 -14.75 -4.45
N VAL A 72 -11.26 -13.69 -4.62
CA VAL A 72 -11.36 -12.53 -3.71
C VAL A 72 -12.82 -12.17 -3.40
N THR A 73 -13.69 -13.16 -3.31
CA THR A 73 -15.06 -12.99 -2.86
C THR A 73 -15.10 -12.66 -1.35
N PRO A 74 -16.23 -12.22 -0.78
CA PRO A 74 -16.35 -12.02 0.66
C PRO A 74 -16.25 -13.30 1.49
N SER A 75 -16.51 -14.49 0.92
CA SER A 75 -16.52 -15.77 1.62
C SER A 75 -15.18 -16.50 1.47
N GLU A 76 -14.50 -16.75 2.58
CA GLU A 76 -13.25 -17.51 2.65
C GLU A 76 -13.41 -18.93 2.10
N SER A 77 -14.49 -19.62 2.51
CA SER A 77 -14.76 -21.00 2.06
C SER A 77 -15.00 -21.08 0.56
N ASP A 78 -15.68 -20.08 -0.02
CA ASP A 78 -15.90 -20.03 -1.46
C ASP A 78 -14.59 -19.78 -2.20
N ASN A 79 -13.74 -18.90 -1.66
CA ASN A 79 -12.42 -18.61 -2.25
C ASN A 79 -11.53 -19.87 -2.26
N ILE A 80 -11.49 -20.59 -1.14
CA ILE A 80 -10.72 -21.83 -1.03
C ILE A 80 -11.29 -22.88 -2.01
N THR A 81 -12.61 -23.10 -2.00
CA THR A 81 -13.26 -24.05 -2.89
C THR A 81 -13.03 -23.71 -4.37
N ALA A 82 -13.21 -22.45 -4.74
CA ALA A 82 -12.98 -22.00 -6.12
C ALA A 82 -11.54 -22.23 -6.58
N CYS A 83 -10.56 -21.96 -5.71
CA CYS A 83 -9.14 -22.20 -6.00
C CYS A 83 -8.83 -23.68 -6.16
N LEU A 84 -9.38 -24.54 -5.29
CA LEU A 84 -9.21 -26.00 -5.40
C LEU A 84 -9.77 -26.54 -6.71
N LEU A 85 -10.98 -26.11 -7.07
CA LEU A 85 -11.61 -26.49 -8.34
C LEU A 85 -10.80 -25.97 -9.54
N ALA A 86 -10.37 -24.73 -9.51
CA ALA A 86 -9.57 -24.14 -10.58
C ALA A 86 -8.24 -24.89 -10.77
N ASN A 87 -7.55 -25.24 -9.69
CA ASN A 87 -6.32 -26.05 -9.74
C ASN A 87 -6.57 -27.42 -10.38
N GLN A 88 -7.61 -28.14 -9.94
CA GLN A 88 -7.98 -29.44 -10.51
C GLN A 88 -8.43 -29.38 -11.98
N LEU A 89 -8.93 -28.23 -12.43
CA LEU A 89 -9.33 -27.98 -13.81
C LEU A 89 -8.17 -27.49 -14.69
N GLY A 90 -6.97 -27.28 -14.13
CA GLY A 90 -5.75 -26.98 -14.87
C GLY A 90 -5.21 -25.56 -14.72
N ALA A 91 -5.65 -24.78 -13.75
CA ALA A 91 -4.99 -23.52 -13.40
C ALA A 91 -3.57 -23.79 -12.85
N LYS A 92 -2.56 -23.08 -13.36
CA LYS A 92 -1.15 -23.30 -12.98
C LYS A 92 -0.85 -22.85 -11.55
N LYS A 93 -1.41 -21.69 -11.14
CA LYS A 93 -1.30 -21.14 -9.80
C LYS A 93 -2.65 -20.63 -9.31
N THR A 94 -2.84 -20.63 -8.01
CA THR A 94 -4.05 -20.13 -7.36
C THR A 94 -3.71 -19.21 -6.22
N LEU A 95 -4.59 -18.22 -5.98
CA LEU A 95 -4.52 -17.30 -4.86
C LEU A 95 -5.91 -17.14 -4.23
N ALA A 96 -6.04 -17.39 -2.93
CA ALA A 96 -7.28 -17.21 -2.19
C ALA A 96 -7.18 -16.13 -1.13
N ARG A 97 -8.18 -15.23 -1.10
CA ARG A 97 -8.43 -14.37 0.07
C ARG A 97 -8.97 -15.23 1.20
N ILE A 98 -8.40 -15.07 2.38
CA ILE A 98 -8.79 -15.74 3.61
C ILE A 98 -9.12 -14.73 4.71
N ASP A 99 -9.82 -15.19 5.74
CA ASP A 99 -10.19 -14.44 6.95
C ASP A 99 -9.67 -15.10 8.23
N ASN A 100 -9.08 -16.29 8.12
CA ASN A 100 -8.50 -17.02 9.25
C ASN A 100 -6.98 -17.00 9.20
N TYR A 101 -6.38 -16.38 10.23
CA TYR A 101 -4.93 -16.26 10.36
C TYR A 101 -4.21 -17.61 10.51
N GLU A 102 -4.87 -18.63 11.08
CA GLU A 102 -4.26 -19.96 11.28
C GLU A 102 -3.75 -20.56 9.97
N TYR A 103 -4.37 -20.24 8.84
CA TYR A 103 -3.99 -20.73 7.52
C TYR A 103 -2.66 -20.15 7.01
N LEU A 104 -2.18 -19.04 7.60
CA LEU A 104 -0.89 -18.42 7.29
C LEU A 104 0.25 -18.95 8.13
N ILE A 105 -0.03 -19.72 9.20
CA ILE A 105 1.01 -20.38 10.00
C ILE A 105 1.77 -21.37 9.07
N PRO A 106 3.12 -21.37 9.07
CA PRO A 106 3.90 -22.12 8.07
C PRO A 106 3.54 -23.59 7.93
N GLU A 107 3.22 -24.26 9.05
CA GLU A 107 2.81 -25.66 9.07
C GLU A 107 1.45 -25.87 8.39
N ASN A 108 0.47 -25.00 8.68
CA ASN A 108 -0.86 -25.08 8.12
C ASN A 108 -0.87 -24.65 6.64
N LYS A 109 -0.08 -23.64 6.28
CA LYS A 109 0.05 -23.17 4.89
C LYS A 109 0.48 -24.29 3.95
N ARG A 110 1.38 -25.17 4.38
CA ARG A 110 1.81 -26.34 3.61
C ARG A 110 0.65 -27.29 3.26
N ILE A 111 -0.36 -27.40 4.12
CA ILE A 111 -1.55 -28.21 3.85
C ILE A 111 -2.29 -27.65 2.61
N PHE A 112 -2.50 -26.33 2.58
CA PHE A 112 -3.14 -25.67 1.45
C PHE A 112 -2.31 -25.77 0.17
N GLU A 113 -0.99 -25.59 0.26
CA GLU A 113 -0.08 -25.73 -0.87
C GLU A 113 -0.15 -27.14 -1.50
N GLN A 114 -0.19 -28.19 -0.65
CA GLN A 114 -0.38 -29.59 -1.11
C GLN A 114 -1.74 -29.83 -1.76
N MET A 115 -2.76 -29.09 -1.36
CA MET A 115 -4.09 -29.14 -1.96
C MET A 115 -4.20 -28.35 -3.27
N GLY A 116 -3.16 -27.60 -3.66
CA GLY A 116 -3.15 -26.78 -4.87
C GLY A 116 -3.50 -25.32 -4.65
N LEU A 117 -3.53 -24.83 -3.40
CA LEU A 117 -3.58 -23.42 -3.08
C LEU A 117 -2.17 -22.86 -2.88
N ASN A 118 -1.67 -22.15 -3.90
CA ASN A 118 -0.29 -21.68 -3.88
C ASN A 118 -0.08 -20.45 -3.00
N HIS A 119 -1.08 -19.55 -2.97
CA HIS A 119 -0.99 -18.28 -2.26
C HIS A 119 -2.25 -18.03 -1.45
N LEU A 120 -2.06 -17.54 -0.22
CA LEU A 120 -3.12 -17.10 0.68
C LEU A 120 -2.87 -15.64 1.05
N ILE A 121 -3.92 -14.82 1.01
CA ILE A 121 -3.87 -13.40 1.35
C ILE A 121 -4.92 -13.07 2.41
N TYR A 122 -4.49 -12.36 3.46
CA TYR A 122 -5.36 -11.88 4.54
C TYR A 122 -5.28 -10.35 4.61
N PRO A 123 -6.23 -9.62 4.00
CA PRO A 123 -6.20 -8.15 3.87
C PRO A 123 -6.08 -7.41 5.20
N GLU A 124 -6.76 -7.90 6.24
CA GLU A 124 -6.75 -7.29 7.56
C GLU A 124 -5.37 -7.37 8.22
N LEU A 125 -4.62 -8.45 7.98
CA LEU A 125 -3.24 -8.57 8.44
C LEU A 125 -2.31 -7.59 7.71
N LEU A 126 -2.47 -7.45 6.39
CA LEU A 126 -1.70 -6.49 5.60
C LEU A 126 -1.95 -5.06 6.07
N ALA A 127 -3.22 -4.70 6.30
CA ALA A 127 -3.58 -3.39 6.86
C ALA A 127 -3.00 -3.18 8.27
N ALA A 128 -3.03 -4.19 9.14
CA ALA A 128 -2.43 -4.14 10.46
C ALA A 128 -0.91 -3.95 10.43
N GLN A 129 -0.22 -4.58 9.48
CA GLN A 129 1.22 -4.39 9.27
C GLN A 129 1.54 -2.95 8.84
N GLU A 130 0.74 -2.38 7.94
CA GLU A 130 0.88 -0.97 7.51
C GLU A 130 0.64 0.00 8.68
N ILE A 131 -0.38 -0.23 9.53
CA ILE A 131 -0.62 0.58 10.73
C ILE A 131 0.57 0.49 11.68
N THR A 132 1.06 -0.73 11.95
CA THR A 132 2.22 -0.97 12.83
C THR A 132 3.46 -0.22 12.31
N ALA A 133 3.74 -0.30 11.02
CA ALA A 133 4.83 0.43 10.38
C ALA A 133 4.64 1.95 10.49
N SER A 134 3.41 2.44 10.26
CA SER A 134 3.05 3.85 10.34
C SER A 134 3.18 4.43 11.77
N LEU A 135 2.90 3.64 12.79
CA LEU A 135 3.10 4.02 14.20
C LEU A 135 4.60 4.11 14.55
N LYS A 136 5.42 3.18 14.07
CA LYS A 136 6.88 3.18 14.27
C LYS A 136 7.57 4.35 13.56
N THR A 137 6.99 4.82 12.44
CA THR A 137 7.53 5.92 11.61
C THR A 137 6.64 7.16 11.67
N ASN A 138 6.30 7.61 12.87
CA ASN A 138 5.22 8.56 13.17
C ASN A 138 5.37 9.97 12.58
N TRP A 139 6.55 10.38 12.14
CA TRP A 139 6.79 11.66 11.49
C TRP A 139 6.41 11.66 10.00
N MET A 140 6.19 10.47 9.42
CA MET A 140 5.80 10.26 8.03
C MET A 140 4.31 9.96 7.89
N ARG A 141 3.78 10.24 6.72
CA ARG A 141 2.44 9.79 6.30
C ARG A 141 2.49 8.34 5.83
N TYR A 142 3.51 8.05 5.05
CA TYR A 142 3.73 6.75 4.46
C TYR A 142 5.23 6.44 4.44
N HIS A 143 5.55 5.17 4.60
CA HIS A 143 6.93 4.66 4.59
C HIS A 143 6.96 3.32 3.87
N LEU A 144 7.91 3.17 2.96
CA LEU A 144 8.17 1.91 2.28
C LEU A 144 9.66 1.59 2.34
N THR A 145 9.94 0.34 2.64
CA THR A 145 11.26 -0.24 2.46
C THR A 145 11.36 -0.78 1.03
N LEU A 146 12.37 -0.35 0.30
CA LEU A 146 12.63 -0.70 -1.09
C LEU A 146 13.87 -1.59 -1.19
N CYS A 147 13.96 -2.37 -2.27
CA CYS A 147 15.13 -3.17 -2.60
C CYS A 147 15.65 -4.00 -1.41
N ASN A 148 14.76 -4.78 -0.79
CA ASN A 148 15.09 -5.67 0.34
C ASN A 148 15.76 -4.95 1.55
N GLY A 149 15.48 -3.68 1.77
CA GLY A 149 16.00 -2.91 2.90
C GLY A 149 17.19 -2.01 2.61
N ALA A 150 17.68 -1.97 1.36
CA ALA A 150 18.80 -1.11 0.97
C ALA A 150 18.40 0.37 0.89
N LEU A 151 17.12 0.65 0.62
CA LEU A 151 16.58 2.00 0.47
C LEU A 151 15.25 2.16 1.20
N GLU A 152 14.96 3.39 1.60
CA GLU A 152 13.71 3.78 2.26
C GLU A 152 13.04 4.89 1.47
N LEU A 153 11.74 4.72 1.15
CA LEU A 153 10.88 5.80 0.69
C LEU A 153 10.19 6.41 1.89
N CYS A 154 10.36 7.70 2.07
CA CYS A 154 9.75 8.50 3.11
C CYS A 154 8.76 9.49 2.49
N VAL A 155 7.50 9.46 2.92
CA VAL A 155 6.47 10.39 2.47
C VAL A 155 6.03 11.23 3.64
N ALA A 156 6.23 12.55 3.55
CA ALA A 156 5.89 13.45 4.65
C ALA A 156 5.33 14.79 4.13
N LYS A 157 4.34 15.31 4.86
CA LYS A 157 3.79 16.63 4.57
C LYS A 157 4.73 17.71 5.13
N VAL A 158 5.11 18.67 4.28
CA VAL A 158 5.94 19.81 4.68
C VAL A 158 5.12 20.78 5.53
N ARG A 159 5.67 21.21 6.65
CA ARG A 159 5.04 22.18 7.55
C ARG A 159 5.84 23.49 7.57
N GLU A 160 5.20 24.56 8.00
CA GLU A 160 5.87 25.85 8.22
C GLU A 160 7.15 25.68 9.02
N GLY A 161 8.20 26.42 8.65
CA GLY A 161 9.50 26.36 9.30
C GLY A 161 10.43 25.24 8.85
N ALA A 162 10.03 24.38 7.87
CA ALA A 162 10.93 23.40 7.30
C ALA A 162 12.02 24.05 6.45
N GLU A 163 13.26 23.62 6.60
CA GLU A 163 14.44 24.19 5.90
C GLU A 163 14.37 24.04 4.37
N VAL A 164 13.65 23.03 3.89
CA VAL A 164 13.50 22.73 2.47
C VAL A 164 12.62 23.74 1.70
N ILE A 165 11.81 24.54 2.40
CA ILE A 165 10.84 25.45 1.77
C ILE A 165 11.55 26.52 0.95
N GLY A 166 11.07 26.74 -0.28
CA GLY A 166 11.61 27.73 -1.22
C GLY A 166 12.99 27.41 -1.76
N LYS A 167 13.49 26.18 -1.54
CA LYS A 167 14.77 25.75 -2.09
C LYS A 167 14.54 25.05 -3.42
N GLN A 168 15.16 25.55 -4.49
CA GLN A 168 15.15 24.88 -5.80
C GLN A 168 16.00 23.63 -5.78
N PHE A 169 15.57 22.58 -6.49
CA PHE A 169 16.30 21.29 -6.54
C PHE A 169 17.67 21.40 -7.20
N MET A 170 17.87 22.35 -8.12
CA MET A 170 19.18 22.64 -8.70
C MET A 170 20.12 23.41 -7.77
N SER A 171 19.62 23.93 -6.64
CA SER A 171 20.45 24.60 -5.64
C SER A 171 21.39 23.62 -4.93
N GLY A 172 22.51 24.11 -4.44
CA GLY A 172 23.47 23.30 -3.68
C GLY A 172 22.88 22.63 -2.42
N PHE A 173 21.72 23.11 -1.93
CA PHE A 173 21.04 22.57 -0.76
C PHE A 173 20.72 21.07 -0.90
N PHE A 174 20.26 20.61 -2.07
CA PHE A 174 19.91 19.20 -2.31
C PHE A 174 21.05 18.35 -2.86
N ASN A 175 22.24 18.94 -3.04
CA ASN A 175 23.38 18.26 -3.69
C ASN A 175 24.27 17.50 -2.69
N HIS A 176 23.75 17.13 -1.53
CA HIS A 176 24.50 16.45 -0.46
C HIS A 176 24.53 14.92 -0.57
N GLY A 177 23.71 14.32 -1.48
CA GLY A 177 23.67 12.87 -1.69
C GLY A 177 23.06 12.05 -0.52
N LEU A 178 22.40 12.70 0.45
CA LEU A 178 21.84 12.03 1.64
C LEU A 178 20.41 11.56 1.41
N TYR A 179 19.64 12.28 0.61
CA TYR A 179 18.31 11.88 0.15
C TYR A 179 18.01 12.53 -1.21
N ARG A 180 17.01 11.98 -1.91
CA ARG A 180 16.54 12.52 -3.19
C ARG A 180 15.03 12.63 -3.17
N VAL A 181 14.51 13.83 -3.46
CA VAL A 181 13.07 14.04 -3.68
C VAL A 181 12.73 13.56 -5.08
N VAL A 182 11.76 12.68 -5.19
CA VAL A 182 11.41 11.97 -6.42
C VAL A 182 10.04 12.33 -6.94
N ALA A 183 9.14 12.77 -6.07
CA ALA A 183 7.84 13.31 -6.41
C ALA A 183 7.37 14.31 -5.34
N ILE A 184 6.46 15.20 -5.73
CA ILE A 184 5.76 16.13 -4.85
C ILE A 184 4.28 16.04 -5.19
N LYS A 185 3.42 15.92 -4.18
CA LYS A 185 1.98 16.14 -4.36
C LYS A 185 1.62 17.50 -3.79
N ARG A 186 1.14 18.39 -4.65
CA ARG A 186 0.67 19.73 -4.31
C ARG A 186 -0.82 19.84 -4.58
N GLY A 187 -1.64 19.87 -3.55
CA GLY A 187 -3.09 19.73 -3.68
C GLY A 187 -3.46 18.38 -4.31
N GLN A 188 -4.04 18.41 -5.51
CA GLN A 188 -4.39 17.20 -6.26
C GLN A 188 -3.38 16.84 -7.36
N GLU A 189 -2.39 17.69 -7.61
CA GLU A 189 -1.40 17.49 -8.67
C GLU A 189 -0.18 16.72 -8.16
N THR A 190 0.25 15.73 -8.94
CA THR A 190 1.53 15.04 -8.73
C THR A 190 2.58 15.59 -9.67
N ILE A 191 3.63 16.15 -9.10
CA ILE A 191 4.76 16.78 -9.79
C ILE A 191 5.97 15.86 -9.71
N ILE A 192 6.54 15.49 -10.85
CA ILE A 192 7.87 14.89 -10.92
C ILE A 192 8.87 16.05 -10.99
N PRO A 193 9.64 16.33 -9.92
CA PRO A 193 10.39 17.58 -9.82
C PRO A 193 11.55 17.64 -10.80
N THR A 194 11.70 18.83 -11.38
CA THR A 194 12.86 19.26 -12.18
C THR A 194 13.80 20.15 -11.35
N GLY A 195 14.94 20.51 -11.89
CA GLY A 195 15.90 21.35 -11.18
C GLY A 195 15.36 22.74 -10.77
N SER A 196 14.42 23.31 -11.53
CA SER A 196 13.81 24.62 -11.29
C SER A 196 12.66 24.62 -10.29
N ASP A 197 12.11 23.44 -9.99
CA ASP A 197 11.01 23.32 -9.02
C ASP A 197 11.50 23.54 -7.59
N GLU A 198 10.58 23.91 -6.72
CA GLU A 198 10.81 24.15 -5.30
C GLU A 198 9.75 23.48 -4.44
N ILE A 199 10.08 23.22 -3.18
CA ILE A 199 9.16 22.71 -2.16
C ILE A 199 8.41 23.86 -1.50
N GLN A 200 7.09 23.72 -1.35
CA GLN A 200 6.21 24.69 -0.70
C GLN A 200 5.60 24.11 0.58
N VAL A 201 5.06 25.01 1.40
CA VAL A 201 4.28 24.60 2.59
C VAL A 201 3.11 23.74 2.14
N ASP A 202 2.78 22.73 2.95
CA ASP A 202 1.73 21.74 2.72
C ASP A 202 1.96 20.75 1.56
N ASP A 203 3.07 20.85 0.83
CA ASP A 203 3.47 19.81 -0.12
C ASP A 203 3.63 18.46 0.59
N MET A 204 3.18 17.40 -0.06
CA MET A 204 3.52 16.03 0.31
C MET A 204 4.78 15.63 -0.47
N VAL A 205 5.89 15.52 0.22
CA VAL A 205 7.19 15.18 -0.38
C VAL A 205 7.43 13.69 -0.31
N TYR A 206 7.80 13.11 -1.45
CA TYR A 206 8.24 11.74 -1.62
C TYR A 206 9.76 11.75 -1.79
N ALA A 207 10.48 11.22 -0.80
CA ALA A 207 11.94 11.22 -0.80
C ALA A 207 12.50 9.82 -0.57
N VAL A 208 13.53 9.47 -1.36
CA VAL A 208 14.30 8.23 -1.19
C VAL A 208 15.59 8.54 -0.45
N CYS A 209 15.94 7.71 0.50
CA CYS A 209 17.21 7.77 1.23
C CYS A 209 17.63 6.37 1.70
N THR A 210 18.84 6.27 2.25
CA THR A 210 19.23 5.11 3.05
C THR A 210 18.66 5.25 4.46
N ARG A 211 18.56 4.14 5.21
CA ARG A 211 18.06 4.12 6.59
C ARG A 211 18.81 5.08 7.52
N GLU A 212 20.10 5.19 7.33
CA GLU A 212 20.98 6.08 8.11
C GLU A 212 20.64 7.57 7.89
N ASN A 213 20.27 7.92 6.66
CA ASN A 213 19.98 9.30 6.25
C ASN A 213 18.55 9.76 6.55
N MET A 214 17.65 8.88 7.00
CA MET A 214 16.28 9.24 7.38
C MET A 214 16.23 10.35 8.45
N LYS A 215 17.24 10.41 9.33
CA LYS A 215 17.33 11.45 10.36
C LYS A 215 17.50 12.83 9.73
N VAL A 216 18.39 12.96 8.76
CA VAL A 216 18.66 14.24 8.08
C VAL A 216 17.42 14.72 7.31
N LEU A 217 16.78 13.83 6.56
CA LEU A 217 15.53 14.13 5.85
C LEU A 217 14.46 14.62 6.82
N ARG A 218 14.26 13.91 7.95
CA ARG A 218 13.30 14.31 8.97
C ARG A 218 13.55 15.71 9.50
N GLU A 219 14.79 16.03 9.86
CA GLU A 219 15.18 17.33 10.42
C GLU A 219 14.96 18.46 9.41
N GLN A 220 15.38 18.29 8.16
CA GLN A 220 15.19 19.28 7.10
C GLN A 220 13.73 19.50 6.70
N LEU A 221 12.87 18.46 6.85
CA LEU A 221 11.42 18.59 6.71
C LEU A 221 10.74 19.21 7.95
N GLY A 222 11.51 19.67 8.93
CA GLY A 222 10.98 20.28 10.16
C GLY A 222 10.23 19.28 11.07
N LYS A 223 10.52 17.98 10.97
CA LYS A 223 9.84 16.93 11.73
C LYS A 223 10.63 16.53 12.96
N GLN A 224 9.94 16.40 14.09
CA GLN A 224 10.51 15.85 15.32
C GLN A 224 10.13 14.36 15.45
N LYS A 225 11.06 13.52 15.87
CA LYS A 225 10.73 12.15 16.29
C LYS A 225 10.07 12.26 17.66
N LYS A 226 8.79 11.88 17.74
CA LYS A 226 8.11 11.68 19.01
C LYS A 226 8.00 10.18 19.28
N GLU A 227 8.26 9.79 20.50
CA GLU A 227 7.91 8.44 20.95
C GLU A 227 6.38 8.35 21.05
N ILE A 228 5.81 7.28 20.49
CA ILE A 228 4.43 6.92 20.72
C ILE A 228 4.41 5.97 21.91
N ARG A 229 3.66 6.33 22.93
CA ARG A 229 3.44 5.51 24.13
C ARG A 229 1.98 5.24 24.39
N ASN A 230 1.11 6.24 24.16
CA ASN A 230 -0.32 6.17 24.40
C ASN A 230 -1.08 6.10 23.07
N ILE A 231 -1.78 5.01 22.83
CA ILE A 231 -2.52 4.77 21.59
C ILE A 231 -3.99 4.50 21.93
N ILE A 232 -4.89 5.20 21.25
CA ILE A 232 -6.33 4.92 21.30
C ILE A 232 -6.76 4.39 19.95
N PHE A 233 -7.39 3.20 19.98
CA PHE A 233 -8.08 2.62 18.83
C PHE A 233 -9.58 2.91 18.95
N PHE A 234 -10.17 3.32 17.83
CA PHE A 234 -11.62 3.44 17.65
C PHE A 234 -12.08 2.29 16.75
N GLY A 235 -12.79 1.35 17.35
CA GLY A 235 -13.24 0.08 16.77
C GLY A 235 -12.31 -1.09 17.07
N GLY A 236 -12.90 -2.19 17.54
CA GLY A 236 -12.23 -3.45 17.86
C GLY A 236 -12.13 -4.43 16.69
N SER A 237 -12.07 -3.93 15.45
CA SER A 237 -12.03 -4.75 14.24
C SER A 237 -10.87 -5.76 14.20
N LYS A 238 -10.91 -6.71 13.26
CA LYS A 238 -9.79 -7.66 13.03
C LYS A 238 -8.48 -6.92 12.76
N ILE A 239 -8.54 -5.71 12.14
CA ILE A 239 -7.36 -4.87 11.93
C ILE A 239 -6.80 -4.38 13.25
N ALA A 240 -7.64 -3.85 14.15
CA ALA A 240 -7.22 -3.44 15.50
C ALA A 240 -6.57 -4.60 16.25
N GLN A 241 -7.25 -5.77 16.30
CA GLN A 241 -6.73 -6.97 16.97
C GLN A 241 -5.34 -7.36 16.46
N LYS A 242 -5.15 -7.45 15.13
CA LYS A 242 -3.87 -7.82 14.55
C LYS A 242 -2.81 -6.74 14.73
N THR A 243 -3.19 -5.46 14.71
CA THR A 243 -2.26 -4.37 14.99
C THR A 243 -1.74 -4.45 16.41
N VAL A 244 -2.64 -4.56 17.40
CA VAL A 244 -2.27 -4.61 18.82
C VAL A 244 -1.38 -5.83 19.12
N GLN A 245 -1.69 -7.00 18.55
CA GLN A 245 -0.85 -8.20 18.68
C GLN A 245 0.57 -8.05 18.10
N ASN A 246 0.78 -7.10 17.16
CA ASN A 246 2.09 -6.80 16.55
C ASN A 246 2.81 -5.62 17.22
N LEU A 247 2.19 -4.97 18.19
CA LEU A 247 2.78 -3.88 18.95
C LEU A 247 3.48 -4.40 20.21
N SER A 248 4.38 -3.59 20.73
CA SER A 248 5.14 -3.91 21.93
C SER A 248 4.29 -3.76 23.19
N ASP A 249 4.52 -4.61 24.18
CA ASP A 249 3.78 -4.64 25.45
C ASP A 249 4.07 -3.43 26.37
N ASP A 250 5.08 -2.62 26.06
CA ASP A 250 5.42 -1.40 26.79
C ASP A 250 4.54 -0.19 26.41
N LEU A 251 3.65 -0.36 25.45
CA LEU A 251 2.72 0.67 25.01
C LEU A 251 1.42 0.65 25.84
N SER A 252 0.91 1.82 26.17
CA SER A 252 -0.41 2.00 26.75
C SER A 252 -1.46 2.04 25.63
N ILE A 253 -2.24 0.99 25.48
CA ILE A 253 -3.20 0.84 24.39
C ILE A 253 -4.62 0.76 24.96
N LYS A 254 -5.53 1.57 24.41
CA LYS A 254 -6.96 1.51 24.66
C LYS A 254 -7.69 1.18 23.36
N ILE A 255 -8.72 0.34 23.44
CA ILE A 255 -9.65 0.05 22.33
C ILE A 255 -11.05 0.45 22.77
N LEU A 256 -11.64 1.41 22.06
CA LEU A 256 -13.02 1.83 22.24
C LEU A 256 -13.90 1.02 21.29
N GLU A 257 -14.79 0.21 21.84
CA GLU A 257 -15.69 -0.66 21.08
C GLU A 257 -17.13 -0.49 21.59
N ALA A 258 -18.05 -0.18 20.68
CA ALA A 258 -19.43 0.09 21.06
C ALA A 258 -20.22 -1.17 21.39
N ASP A 259 -19.93 -2.29 20.74
CA ASP A 259 -20.59 -3.57 20.98
C ASP A 259 -20.01 -4.26 22.21
N ARG A 260 -20.88 -4.43 23.22
CA ARG A 260 -20.51 -5.02 24.51
C ARG A 260 -20.11 -6.50 24.39
N GLU A 261 -20.80 -7.27 23.56
CA GLU A 261 -20.49 -8.68 23.35
C GLU A 261 -19.14 -8.83 22.66
N HIS A 262 -18.89 -7.97 21.66
CA HIS A 262 -17.61 -7.90 20.99
C HIS A 262 -16.46 -7.51 21.94
N CYS A 263 -16.70 -6.61 22.90
CA CYS A 263 -15.70 -6.28 23.94
C CYS A 263 -15.27 -7.52 24.74
N TYR A 264 -16.19 -8.42 25.10
CA TYR A 264 -15.83 -9.67 25.78
C TYR A 264 -14.94 -10.57 24.91
N HIS A 265 -15.30 -10.74 23.64
CA HIS A 265 -14.48 -11.53 22.72
C HIS A 265 -13.08 -10.91 22.46
N LEU A 266 -12.99 -9.59 22.47
CA LEU A 266 -11.70 -8.89 22.36
C LEU A 266 -10.82 -9.14 23.58
N SER A 267 -11.40 -9.05 24.79
CA SER A 267 -10.65 -9.24 26.03
C SER A 267 -10.11 -10.66 26.21
N GLU A 268 -10.72 -11.66 25.58
CA GLU A 268 -10.21 -13.03 25.55
C GLU A 268 -8.99 -13.20 24.61
N LYS A 269 -8.88 -12.34 23.59
CA LYS A 269 -7.87 -12.46 22.52
C LYS A 269 -6.72 -11.48 22.64
N ILE A 270 -6.91 -10.40 23.40
CA ILE A 270 -5.96 -9.29 23.54
C ILE A 270 -5.65 -9.09 25.00
N SER A 271 -4.39 -9.27 25.38
CA SER A 271 -3.94 -9.10 26.78
C SER A 271 -3.17 -7.80 27.01
N ASN A 272 -2.69 -7.15 25.95
CA ASN A 272 -1.85 -5.95 26.01
C ASN A 272 -2.59 -4.65 25.66
N ALA A 273 -3.93 -4.63 25.78
CA ALA A 273 -4.73 -3.42 25.63
C ALA A 273 -5.91 -3.40 26.60
N LEU A 274 -6.31 -2.20 27.01
CA LEU A 274 -7.53 -1.98 27.76
C LEU A 274 -8.72 -1.88 26.81
N ILE A 275 -9.68 -2.80 26.93
CA ILE A 275 -10.90 -2.81 26.13
C ILE A 275 -11.97 -2.02 26.88
N ILE A 276 -12.55 -1.01 26.24
CA ILE A 276 -13.52 -0.10 26.81
C ILE A 276 -14.81 -0.18 25.99
N ASN A 277 -15.92 -0.53 26.63
CA ASN A 277 -17.22 -0.52 25.97
C ASN A 277 -17.74 0.92 25.90
N ALA A 278 -17.47 1.59 24.80
CA ALA A 278 -17.85 2.98 24.58
C ALA A 278 -17.94 3.31 23.09
N ASP A 279 -18.76 4.31 22.76
CA ASP A 279 -18.81 4.86 21.40
C ASP A 279 -17.69 5.90 21.22
N GLY A 280 -16.64 5.53 20.52
CA GLY A 280 -15.51 6.42 20.22
C GLY A 280 -15.81 7.54 19.20
N SER A 281 -17.04 7.66 18.70
CA SER A 281 -17.50 8.82 17.94
C SER A 281 -17.97 9.98 18.85
N ASP A 282 -18.24 9.69 20.14
CA ASP A 282 -18.65 10.71 21.11
C ASP A 282 -17.43 11.46 21.66
N MET A 283 -17.43 12.78 21.45
CA MET A 283 -16.36 13.67 21.90
C MET A 283 -16.18 13.69 23.43
N ALA A 284 -17.25 13.53 24.21
CA ALA A 284 -17.17 13.46 25.67
C ALA A 284 -16.46 12.18 26.11
N VAL A 285 -16.81 11.06 25.51
CA VAL A 285 -16.14 9.76 25.71
C VAL A 285 -14.66 9.86 25.38
N LEU A 286 -14.31 10.41 24.24
CA LEU A 286 -12.89 10.58 23.86
C LEU A 286 -12.12 11.40 24.89
N LYS A 287 -12.73 12.45 25.42
CA LYS A 287 -12.11 13.31 26.43
C LYS A 287 -11.96 12.58 27.78
N ASP A 288 -12.99 11.88 28.22
CA ASP A 288 -12.96 11.09 29.46
C ASP A 288 -11.91 9.98 29.41
N GLU A 289 -11.69 9.42 28.21
CA GLU A 289 -10.67 8.39 27.96
C GLU A 289 -9.27 8.95 27.71
N GLY A 290 -9.08 10.27 27.80
CA GLY A 290 -7.77 10.92 27.76
C GLY A 290 -7.20 11.09 26.37
N ILE A 291 -8.04 11.44 25.39
CA ILE A 291 -7.58 11.71 24.00
C ILE A 291 -6.52 12.82 23.94
N GLU A 292 -6.56 13.77 24.88
CA GLU A 292 -5.62 14.91 24.96
C GLU A 292 -4.18 14.44 25.27
N ASP A 293 -4.04 13.29 25.94
CA ASP A 293 -2.75 12.68 26.28
C ASP A 293 -2.32 11.58 25.29
N ALA A 294 -3.13 11.31 24.29
CA ALA A 294 -2.82 10.29 23.30
C ALA A 294 -1.77 10.77 22.28
N ASP A 295 -0.75 9.95 22.06
CA ASP A 295 0.27 10.19 21.02
C ASP A 295 -0.25 9.80 19.64
N ALA A 296 -1.10 8.76 19.59
CA ALA A 296 -1.70 8.26 18.35
C ALA A 296 -3.18 7.87 18.54
N PHE A 297 -3.95 8.09 17.49
CA PHE A 297 -5.35 7.68 17.37
C PHE A 297 -5.55 6.88 16.07
N VAL A 298 -6.12 5.68 16.19
CA VAL A 298 -6.28 4.74 15.06
C VAL A 298 -7.75 4.38 14.93
N ALA A 299 -8.42 4.91 13.89
CA ALA A 299 -9.83 4.66 13.61
C ALA A 299 -9.97 3.55 12.56
N VAL A 300 -10.54 2.41 12.97
CA VAL A 300 -10.64 1.18 12.16
C VAL A 300 -11.99 0.49 12.37
N THR A 301 -13.05 1.29 12.44
CA THR A 301 -14.45 0.78 12.38
C THR A 301 -14.85 0.47 10.94
N ASP A 302 -16.00 -0.14 10.75
CA ASP A 302 -16.55 -0.43 9.41
C ASP A 302 -17.12 0.82 8.69
N SER A 303 -17.22 1.99 9.38
CA SER A 303 -17.71 3.23 8.80
C SER A 303 -16.56 4.16 8.44
N SER A 304 -16.35 4.37 7.13
CA SER A 304 -15.38 5.34 6.61
C SER A 304 -15.61 6.74 7.15
N GLU A 305 -16.87 7.16 7.22
CA GLU A 305 -17.29 8.48 7.70
C GLU A 305 -16.96 8.66 9.18
N ALA A 306 -17.32 7.67 10.02
CA ALA A 306 -17.01 7.68 11.45
C ALA A 306 -15.49 7.77 11.67
N ASN A 307 -14.71 7.00 10.92
CA ASN A 307 -13.24 7.01 11.00
C ASN A 307 -12.64 8.37 10.62
N ILE A 308 -13.17 9.00 9.56
CA ILE A 308 -12.75 10.35 9.13
C ILE A 308 -13.05 11.37 10.23
N PHE A 309 -14.30 11.44 10.71
CA PHE A 309 -14.71 12.41 11.72
C PHE A 309 -14.00 12.21 13.05
N ALA A 310 -13.79 10.97 13.49
CA ALA A 310 -13.06 10.66 14.71
C ALA A 310 -11.59 11.08 14.62
N CYS A 311 -10.93 10.89 13.47
CA CYS A 311 -9.57 11.37 13.25
C CYS A 311 -9.48 12.91 13.21
N MET A 312 -10.49 13.60 12.64
CA MET A 312 -10.56 15.06 12.70
C MET A 312 -10.71 15.54 14.14
N ALA A 313 -11.55 14.89 14.93
CA ALA A 313 -11.73 15.17 16.34
C ALA A 313 -10.44 14.96 17.13
N ALA A 314 -9.79 13.80 16.97
CA ALA A 314 -8.52 13.50 17.62
C ALA A 314 -7.46 14.57 17.32
N LYS A 315 -7.36 15.04 16.08
CA LYS A 315 -6.45 16.14 15.72
C LYS A 315 -6.79 17.45 16.41
N ARG A 316 -8.08 17.76 16.54
CA ARG A 316 -8.53 18.96 17.27
C ARG A 316 -8.18 18.91 18.76
N PHE A 317 -8.13 17.73 19.36
CA PHE A 317 -7.62 17.50 20.71
C PHE A 317 -6.08 17.50 20.80
N GLY A 318 -5.37 17.66 19.70
CA GLY A 318 -3.90 17.76 19.67
C GLY A 318 -3.16 16.47 19.36
N VAL A 319 -3.86 15.38 19.07
CA VAL A 319 -3.23 14.10 18.67
C VAL A 319 -2.46 14.30 17.37
N LYS A 320 -1.17 13.98 17.39
CA LYS A 320 -0.29 14.27 16.25
C LYS A 320 -0.26 13.18 15.19
N LYS A 321 -0.38 11.92 15.60
CA LYS A 321 -0.45 10.78 14.68
C LYS A 321 -1.87 10.24 14.67
N THR A 322 -2.56 10.40 13.55
CA THR A 322 -3.88 9.83 13.32
C THR A 322 -3.84 8.92 12.10
N ILE A 323 -4.56 7.82 12.17
CA ILE A 323 -4.66 6.81 11.11
C ILE A 323 -6.13 6.44 10.95
N ALA A 324 -6.67 6.54 9.74
CA ALA A 324 -8.04 6.18 9.42
C ALA A 324 -8.08 5.06 8.37
N GLU A 325 -8.81 3.99 8.64
CA GLU A 325 -9.22 3.02 7.62
C GLU A 325 -10.43 3.57 6.88
N ILE A 326 -10.36 3.61 5.54
CA ILE A 326 -11.40 4.14 4.67
C ILE A 326 -11.75 3.07 3.65
N GLU A 327 -12.86 2.38 3.85
CA GLU A 327 -13.31 1.32 2.94
C GLU A 327 -13.79 1.85 1.59
N ASN A 328 -14.43 3.01 1.56
CA ASN A 328 -14.89 3.64 0.33
C ASN A 328 -13.74 4.41 -0.32
N ILE A 329 -13.24 3.89 -1.45
CA ILE A 329 -12.10 4.46 -2.19
C ILE A 329 -12.39 5.91 -2.65
N ASP A 330 -13.63 6.24 -2.95
CA ASP A 330 -14.02 7.58 -3.42
C ASP A 330 -13.86 8.65 -2.33
N TYR A 331 -13.82 8.25 -1.06
CA TYR A 331 -13.59 9.17 0.06
C TYR A 331 -12.12 9.47 0.33
N ILE A 332 -11.20 8.70 -0.24
CA ILE A 332 -9.76 8.88 0.01
C ILE A 332 -9.27 10.28 -0.38
N PRO A 333 -9.56 10.82 -1.58
CA PRO A 333 -9.09 12.15 -1.94
C PRO A 333 -9.64 13.26 -1.04
N MET A 334 -10.90 13.12 -0.59
CA MET A 334 -11.52 14.05 0.35
C MET A 334 -10.84 13.97 1.73
N ALA A 335 -10.63 12.78 2.25
CA ALA A 335 -10.00 12.55 3.54
C ALA A 335 -8.56 13.08 3.60
N GLU A 336 -7.80 12.90 2.51
CA GLU A 336 -6.46 13.48 2.36
C GLU A 336 -6.50 15.01 2.35
N GLY A 337 -7.49 15.61 1.66
CA GLY A 337 -7.71 17.07 1.63
C GLY A 337 -8.04 17.64 3.01
N LEU A 338 -8.72 16.89 3.86
CA LEU A 338 -9.04 17.28 5.24
C LEU A 338 -7.85 17.11 6.21
N ASP A 339 -6.71 16.63 5.71
CA ASP A 339 -5.47 16.43 6.50
C ASP A 339 -5.69 15.58 7.78
N ILE A 340 -6.56 14.58 7.70
CA ILE A 340 -6.93 13.72 8.83
C ILE A 340 -5.81 12.80 9.35
N GLY A 341 -4.69 12.75 8.68
CA GLY A 341 -3.58 11.88 9.04
C GLY A 341 -3.23 10.88 7.95
N THR A 342 -2.82 9.69 8.34
CA THR A 342 -2.58 8.58 7.42
C THR A 342 -3.92 7.94 7.04
N VAL A 343 -4.14 7.77 5.75
CA VAL A 343 -5.32 7.08 5.22
C VAL A 343 -4.90 5.69 4.75
N LEU A 344 -5.64 4.68 5.14
CA LEU A 344 -5.45 3.29 4.74
C LEU A 344 -6.72 2.75 4.08
N ASN A 345 -6.55 1.87 3.11
CA ASN A 345 -7.64 1.09 2.54
C ASN A 345 -7.19 -0.36 2.36
N LYS A 346 -7.76 -1.29 3.13
CA LYS A 346 -7.38 -2.71 3.11
C LYS A 346 -7.54 -3.35 1.73
N LYS A 347 -8.49 -2.87 0.92
CA LYS A 347 -8.79 -3.42 -0.41
C LYS A 347 -7.71 -3.04 -1.41
N THR A 348 -7.25 -1.78 -1.38
CA THR A 348 -6.16 -1.33 -2.26
C THR A 348 -4.82 -1.94 -1.85
N ILE A 349 -4.58 -2.10 -0.54
CA ILE A 349 -3.38 -2.79 -0.02
C ILE A 349 -3.35 -4.24 -0.52
N ALA A 350 -4.48 -4.96 -0.40
CA ALA A 350 -4.59 -6.34 -0.87
C ALA A 350 -4.38 -6.46 -2.39
N ALA A 351 -5.02 -5.58 -3.18
CA ALA A 351 -4.87 -5.58 -4.63
C ALA A 351 -3.43 -5.25 -5.06
N SER A 352 -2.78 -4.28 -4.42
CA SER A 352 -1.37 -3.95 -4.68
C SER A 352 -0.44 -5.11 -4.32
N TYR A 353 -0.71 -5.83 -3.25
CA TYR A 353 0.05 -7.02 -2.86
C TYR A 353 -0.08 -8.13 -3.91
N ILE A 354 -1.30 -8.40 -4.40
CA ILE A 354 -1.55 -9.38 -5.47
C ILE A 354 -0.85 -8.95 -6.76
N TYR A 355 -0.97 -7.68 -7.12
CA TYR A 355 -0.33 -7.12 -8.32
C TYR A 355 1.20 -7.32 -8.30
N GLN A 356 1.85 -7.07 -7.15
CA GLN A 356 3.28 -7.32 -6.99
C GLN A 356 3.69 -8.78 -7.22
N MET A 357 2.84 -9.74 -6.82
CA MET A 357 3.12 -11.16 -7.03
C MET A 357 3.05 -11.58 -8.49
N LEU A 358 2.46 -10.77 -9.36
CA LEU A 358 2.21 -11.07 -10.78
C LEU A 358 3.28 -10.51 -11.72
N LEU A 359 4.10 -9.59 -11.24
CA LEU A 359 5.08 -8.90 -12.07
C LEU A 359 6.24 -9.83 -12.47
N ASP A 360 6.70 -9.66 -13.70
CA ASP A 360 7.78 -10.44 -14.30
C ASP A 360 9.13 -10.23 -13.57
N ALA A 361 10.06 -11.17 -13.77
CA ALA A 361 11.38 -11.14 -13.15
C ALA A 361 12.24 -9.91 -13.54
N SER A 362 11.91 -9.22 -14.63
CA SER A 362 12.58 -7.96 -15.04
C SER A 362 12.08 -6.74 -14.26
N VAL A 363 10.85 -6.81 -13.72
CA VAL A 363 10.27 -5.83 -12.81
C VAL A 363 10.23 -6.47 -11.44
N LEU A 364 11.14 -6.08 -10.57
CA LEU A 364 11.28 -6.72 -9.25
C LEU A 364 10.14 -6.36 -8.32
N ASN A 365 9.64 -5.14 -8.39
CA ASN A 365 8.50 -4.65 -7.62
C ASN A 365 7.81 -3.47 -8.33
N VAL A 366 6.48 -3.41 -8.27
CA VAL A 366 5.71 -2.18 -8.54
C VAL A 366 4.87 -1.87 -7.33
N ARG A 367 4.88 -0.62 -6.88
CA ARG A 367 4.05 -0.16 -5.77
C ARG A 367 3.31 1.10 -6.19
N ASN A 368 2.00 1.04 -6.13
CA ASN A 368 1.17 2.21 -6.33
C ASN A 368 1.27 3.12 -5.10
N LEU A 369 1.57 4.39 -5.32
CA LEU A 369 1.54 5.39 -4.26
C LEU A 369 0.09 5.84 -4.08
N THR A 370 -0.59 5.32 -3.06
CA THR A 370 -2.03 5.51 -2.81
C THR A 370 -2.47 6.98 -2.81
N SER A 371 -1.57 7.88 -2.45
CA SER A 371 -1.82 9.32 -2.36
C SER A 371 -1.27 10.14 -3.52
N ALA A 372 -0.58 9.54 -4.49
CA ALA A 372 -0.09 10.23 -5.68
C ALA A 372 -0.49 9.43 -6.93
N ASP A 373 -0.76 10.11 -8.03
CA ASP A 373 -0.93 9.48 -9.34
C ASP A 373 0.47 9.11 -9.90
N ALA A 374 1.17 8.25 -9.17
CA ALA A 374 2.53 7.80 -9.50
C ALA A 374 2.78 6.41 -8.93
N GLU A 375 3.69 5.71 -9.54
CA GLU A 375 4.13 4.38 -9.14
C GLU A 375 5.64 4.34 -8.90
N ILE A 376 6.04 3.45 -8.01
CA ILE A 376 7.44 3.09 -7.80
C ILE A 376 7.66 1.77 -8.50
N VAL A 377 8.65 1.73 -9.38
CA VAL A 377 9.01 0.52 -10.11
C VAL A 377 10.48 0.20 -9.86
N GLU A 378 10.76 -1.02 -9.45
CA GLU A 378 12.12 -1.53 -9.31
C GLU A 378 12.47 -2.38 -10.53
N PHE A 379 13.39 -1.90 -11.35
CA PHE A 379 13.89 -2.62 -12.53
C PHE A 379 15.27 -3.22 -12.29
N MET A 380 15.54 -4.36 -12.91
CA MET A 380 16.91 -4.88 -13.05
C MET A 380 17.50 -4.35 -14.37
N ALA A 381 18.66 -3.72 -14.32
CA ALA A 381 19.35 -3.27 -15.53
C ALA A 381 20.04 -4.46 -16.21
N GLU A 382 19.55 -4.87 -17.38
CA GLU A 382 20.17 -5.95 -18.15
C GLU A 382 21.44 -5.50 -18.86
N GLU A 383 22.33 -6.43 -19.15
CA GLU A 383 23.56 -6.18 -19.89
C GLU A 383 23.23 -5.72 -21.31
N GLY A 384 23.82 -4.60 -21.74
CA GLY A 384 23.59 -4.03 -23.08
C GLY A 384 22.31 -3.21 -23.22
N SER A 385 21.48 -3.12 -22.19
CA SER A 385 20.27 -2.30 -22.17
C SER A 385 20.57 -0.81 -22.38
N ARG A 386 19.58 -0.04 -22.83
CA ARG A 386 19.78 1.40 -23.11
C ARG A 386 20.21 2.19 -21.89
N ILE A 387 19.74 1.80 -20.70
CA ILE A 387 20.01 2.50 -19.45
C ILE A 387 21.47 2.38 -19.02
N THR A 388 22.20 1.35 -19.46
CA THR A 388 23.60 1.10 -19.09
C THR A 388 24.61 1.80 -20.02
N LYS A 389 24.15 2.36 -21.16
CA LYS A 389 25.06 2.91 -22.22
C LYS A 389 25.65 4.28 -21.93
N GLY A 390 25.23 4.96 -20.87
CA GLY A 390 25.71 6.30 -20.56
C GLY A 390 25.27 6.82 -19.22
N LYS A 391 25.47 8.12 -18.98
CA LYS A 391 24.99 8.78 -17.77
C LYS A 391 23.48 8.98 -17.81
N ILE A 392 22.82 9.03 -16.64
CA ILE A 392 21.37 9.22 -16.54
C ILE A 392 20.90 10.45 -17.33
N ARG A 393 21.64 11.57 -17.27
CA ARG A 393 21.30 12.80 -18.01
C ARG A 393 21.23 12.60 -19.54
N ASP A 394 21.92 11.61 -20.09
CA ASP A 394 22.01 11.35 -21.53
C ASP A 394 20.97 10.32 -22.01
N THR A 395 20.27 9.65 -21.09
CA THR A 395 19.38 8.52 -21.41
C THR A 395 18.04 8.92 -22.00
N ARG A 396 17.65 10.21 -21.94
CA ARG A 396 16.37 10.74 -22.43
C ARG A 396 15.16 9.93 -21.96
N LEU A 397 15.04 9.77 -20.65
CA LEU A 397 13.87 9.14 -20.02
C LEU A 397 12.59 9.93 -20.34
N PRO A 398 11.41 9.29 -20.30
CA PRO A 398 10.14 9.99 -20.35
C PRO A 398 10.05 11.10 -19.30
N ALA A 399 9.40 12.23 -19.64
CA ALA A 399 9.27 13.38 -18.74
C ALA A 399 8.54 13.04 -17.41
N ASP A 400 7.61 12.07 -17.48
CA ASP A 400 6.86 11.58 -16.32
C ASP A 400 7.58 10.44 -15.55
N ALA A 401 8.92 10.38 -15.63
CA ALA A 401 9.72 9.38 -14.92
C ALA A 401 11.00 9.99 -14.32
N ASN A 402 11.33 9.58 -13.10
CA ASN A 402 12.52 10.00 -12.38
C ASN A 402 13.20 8.79 -11.73
N ILE A 403 14.50 8.61 -11.96
CA ILE A 403 15.28 7.60 -11.24
C ILE A 403 15.67 8.19 -9.88
N GLY A 404 15.23 7.55 -8.81
CA GLY A 404 15.51 8.00 -7.44
C GLY A 404 16.82 7.47 -6.90
N ALA A 405 17.08 6.18 -7.14
CA ALA A 405 18.23 5.48 -6.58
C ALA A 405 18.54 4.20 -7.38
N ILE A 406 19.69 3.62 -7.10
CA ILE A 406 20.07 2.26 -7.54
C ILE A 406 20.54 1.46 -6.33
N VAL A 407 20.47 0.14 -6.45
CA VAL A 407 21.15 -0.77 -5.54
C VAL A 407 22.20 -1.54 -6.34
N ARG A 408 23.45 -1.41 -5.91
CA ARG A 408 24.60 -2.07 -6.51
C ARG A 408 25.31 -2.90 -5.47
N ALA A 409 25.48 -4.18 -5.73
CA ALA A 409 26.09 -5.12 -4.77
C ALA A 409 25.43 -5.09 -3.36
N GLY A 410 24.13 -4.84 -3.29
CA GLY A 410 23.38 -4.76 -2.02
C GLY A 410 23.41 -3.38 -1.34
N GLU A 411 24.18 -2.42 -1.84
CA GLU A 411 24.26 -1.07 -1.27
C GLU A 411 23.36 -0.08 -2.03
N GLY A 412 22.57 0.70 -1.29
CA GLY A 412 21.71 1.75 -1.85
C GLY A 412 22.51 3.00 -2.19
N ILE A 413 22.44 3.44 -3.45
CA ILE A 413 23.13 4.61 -3.99
C ILE A 413 22.09 5.59 -4.54
N LEU A 414 22.08 6.81 -4.03
CA LEU A 414 21.26 7.89 -4.59
C LEU A 414 21.88 8.39 -5.88
N VAL A 415 21.06 8.54 -6.90
CA VAL A 415 21.57 8.92 -8.23
C VAL A 415 21.47 10.42 -8.48
N ASN A 416 22.31 10.90 -9.37
CA ASN A 416 22.22 12.21 -10.00
C ASN A 416 22.41 12.08 -11.51
N GLY A 417 22.38 13.19 -12.24
CA GLY A 417 22.53 13.18 -13.69
C GLY A 417 23.87 12.61 -14.19
N ASP A 418 24.92 12.62 -13.36
CA ASP A 418 26.26 12.09 -13.69
C ASP A 418 26.41 10.59 -13.38
N THR A 419 25.46 10.00 -12.66
CA THR A 419 25.49 8.58 -12.32
C THR A 419 25.35 7.72 -13.58
N GLN A 420 26.19 6.71 -13.72
CA GLN A 420 26.07 5.65 -14.71
C GLN A 420 25.50 4.40 -14.06
N ILE A 421 24.42 3.88 -14.65
CA ILE A 421 23.81 2.61 -14.26
C ILE A 421 24.62 1.49 -14.93
N LEU A 422 24.96 0.47 -14.15
CA LEU A 422 25.71 -0.69 -14.61
C LEU A 422 24.79 -1.91 -14.76
N PRO A 423 25.18 -2.91 -15.55
CA PRO A 423 24.49 -4.20 -15.59
C PRO A 423 24.32 -4.80 -14.18
N ASN A 424 23.16 -5.38 -13.91
CA ASN A 424 22.74 -5.93 -12.62
C ASN A 424 22.50 -4.90 -11.49
N ASP A 425 22.50 -3.60 -11.78
CA ASP A 425 21.96 -2.63 -10.84
C ASP A 425 20.45 -2.81 -10.72
N GLN A 426 19.96 -2.82 -9.51
CA GLN A 426 18.53 -2.70 -9.24
C GLN A 426 18.18 -1.19 -9.21
N VAL A 427 17.31 -0.76 -10.09
CA VAL A 427 17.04 0.67 -10.33
C VAL A 427 15.63 1.01 -9.84
N VAL A 428 15.52 1.99 -8.94
CA VAL A 428 14.26 2.50 -8.43
C VAL A 428 13.81 3.70 -9.24
N VAL A 429 12.70 3.54 -9.95
CA VAL A 429 12.11 4.56 -10.81
C VAL A 429 10.76 5.01 -10.25
N PHE A 430 10.54 6.31 -10.22
CA PHE A 430 9.27 6.95 -9.91
C PHE A 430 8.66 7.44 -11.21
N CYS A 431 7.43 7.04 -11.50
CA CYS A 431 6.80 7.40 -12.76
C CYS A 431 5.28 7.39 -12.66
N LYS A 432 4.61 8.05 -13.62
CA LYS A 432 3.18 7.85 -13.82
C LYS A 432 2.93 6.49 -14.47
N SER A 433 1.81 5.85 -14.15
CA SER A 433 1.45 4.49 -14.62
C SER A 433 1.55 4.33 -16.15
N GLN A 434 1.19 5.38 -16.90
CA GLN A 434 1.15 5.36 -18.36
C GLN A 434 2.51 5.17 -19.05
N VAL A 435 3.65 5.43 -18.34
CA VAL A 435 4.99 5.35 -18.95
C VAL A 435 5.75 4.08 -18.57
N ILE A 436 5.23 3.20 -17.73
CA ILE A 436 5.92 2.00 -17.25
C ILE A 436 6.37 1.10 -18.41
N ARG A 437 5.48 0.79 -19.35
CA ARG A 437 5.80 -0.02 -20.54
C ARG A 437 6.89 0.62 -21.42
N GLN A 438 6.93 1.93 -21.48
CA GLN A 438 8.00 2.64 -22.20
C GLN A 438 9.32 2.53 -21.46
N LEU A 439 9.29 2.59 -20.13
CA LEU A 439 10.46 2.44 -19.28
C LEU A 439 11.08 1.05 -19.37
N GLU A 440 10.30 -0.02 -19.38
CA GLU A 440 10.81 -1.39 -19.52
C GLU A 440 11.78 -1.56 -20.70
N LYS A 441 11.53 -0.88 -21.83
CA LYS A 441 12.39 -0.89 -23.03
C LYS A 441 13.77 -0.27 -22.80
N PHE A 442 13.97 0.46 -21.70
CA PHE A 442 15.28 1.01 -21.36
C PHE A 442 16.11 0.03 -20.55
N PHE A 443 15.47 -0.93 -19.88
CA PHE A 443 16.12 -1.86 -18.96
C PHE A 443 16.39 -3.24 -19.56
N LYS A 444 15.75 -3.52 -20.70
CA LYS A 444 15.95 -4.75 -21.51
C LYS A 444 16.96 -4.56 -22.60
#